data_834233f16b587eef11f43a17467c9cb5
#
_entry.id   834233f16b587eef11f43a17467c9cb5
#
_cell.length_a   1.000
_cell.length_b   1.000
_cell.length_c   1.000
_cell.angle_alpha   90.00
_cell.angle_beta   90.00
_cell.angle_gamma   90.00
#
_symmetry.space_group_name_H-M   'P 1'
#
loop_
_entity.id
_entity.type
_entity.pdbx_description
1 polymer ?
#
loop_
_entity_poly.entity_id
_entity_poly.type
_entity_poly.pdbx_seq_one_letter_code
_entity_poly.pdbx_strand_id
1 'polypeptide(L)'
;FLPGEISLTANATYHDFSLPNPTEEVEITITAILIDFYGNPVVDAPISFVGTGVEAWREVGYEQYEDFGVDGVDGTEDFGEDNDCFSWRDYGADDDPQTADMGTFNETHDAFDTDGDGASDIAEVSEPFEDFGVDQIEGTNDFGEKNGKWDGYSMINCEPIVRTDQDGYARIRAVFPRELCIWQATDEETGICTFEDFSATISSTLLIPQITTSDPLDIQLVRTQTTVGCP
;
A
#
# COMPACT_ATOMS: atom_id res chain seq x y z
N PHE A 1 0.20 -13.97 -28.82
CA PHE A 1 -1.13 -14.40 -28.34
C PHE A 1 -2.15 -13.28 -28.55
N LEU A 2 -3.44 -13.61 -28.57
CA LEU A 2 -4.51 -12.62 -28.53
C LEU A 2 -5.08 -12.68 -27.12
N PRO A 3 -5.04 -11.58 -26.33
CA PRO A 3 -5.68 -11.54 -25.03
C PRO A 3 -7.18 -11.78 -25.19
N GLY A 4 -7.73 -12.64 -24.37
CA GLY A 4 -9.16 -12.95 -24.37
C GLY A 4 -9.87 -12.15 -23.29
N GLU A 5 -9.51 -12.40 -22.05
CA GLU A 5 -10.17 -11.83 -20.88
C GLU A 5 -9.18 -11.62 -19.75
N ILE A 6 -9.37 -10.53 -19.01
CA ILE A 6 -8.76 -10.30 -17.71
C ILE A 6 -9.87 -10.13 -16.67
N SER A 7 -9.81 -10.90 -15.60
CA SER A 7 -10.78 -10.84 -14.50
C SER A 7 -10.07 -10.62 -13.17
N LEU A 8 -10.74 -9.92 -12.25
CA LEU A 8 -10.25 -9.68 -10.89
C LEU A 8 -11.02 -10.50 -9.87
N THR A 9 -10.29 -11.01 -8.89
CA THR A 9 -10.83 -11.63 -7.69
C THR A 9 -10.03 -11.17 -6.47
N ALA A 10 -10.63 -11.29 -5.27
CA ALA A 10 -9.93 -11.09 -4.01
C ALA A 10 -10.30 -12.21 -3.03
N ASN A 11 -9.41 -12.47 -2.05
CA ASN A 11 -9.71 -13.39 -0.95
C ASN A 11 -10.80 -12.87 -0.03
N ALA A 12 -11.00 -11.54 0.02
CA ALA A 12 -12.12 -10.87 0.68
C ALA A 12 -12.45 -9.58 -0.07
N THR A 13 -13.74 -9.24 -0.14
CA THR A 13 -14.24 -7.97 -0.70
C THR A 13 -14.98 -7.14 0.35
N TYR A 14 -15.07 -7.67 1.56
CA TYR A 14 -15.73 -7.03 2.70
C TYR A 14 -15.00 -7.39 3.98
N HIS A 15 -14.78 -6.40 4.84
CA HIS A 15 -14.27 -6.59 6.19
C HIS A 15 -14.98 -5.70 7.18
N ASP A 16 -15.32 -6.23 8.38
CA ASP A 16 -15.97 -5.51 9.46
C ASP A 16 -15.04 -5.43 10.67
N PHE A 17 -14.50 -4.25 10.93
CA PHE A 17 -13.65 -3.95 12.07
C PHE A 17 -14.41 -3.86 13.42
N SER A 18 -15.74 -3.98 13.40
CA SER A 18 -16.59 -3.89 14.61
C SER A 18 -16.66 -5.18 15.42
N LEU A 19 -16.13 -6.27 14.92
CA LEU A 19 -16.18 -7.60 15.54
C LEU A 19 -15.49 -7.62 16.92
N PRO A 20 -15.80 -8.61 17.79
CA PRO A 20 -15.35 -8.65 19.19
C PRO A 20 -13.84 -8.60 19.39
N ASN A 21 -13.06 -8.90 18.34
CA ASN A 21 -11.61 -8.76 18.31
C ASN A 21 -11.23 -8.03 17.02
N PRO A 22 -11.44 -6.71 16.94
CA PRO A 22 -11.09 -5.94 15.76
C PRO A 22 -9.58 -6.03 15.53
N THR A 23 -9.19 -6.49 14.36
CA THR A 23 -7.81 -6.32 13.88
C THR A 23 -7.56 -4.83 13.65
N GLU A 24 -6.32 -4.40 13.79
CA GLU A 24 -5.96 -3.01 13.45
C GLU A 24 -5.86 -2.82 11.95
N GLU A 25 -5.63 -3.92 11.22
CA GLU A 25 -5.53 -3.94 9.75
C GLU A 25 -6.12 -5.22 9.17
N VAL A 26 -6.46 -5.19 7.88
CA VAL A 26 -6.82 -6.37 7.10
C VAL A 26 -5.98 -6.46 5.84
N GLU A 27 -5.39 -7.63 5.63
CA GLU A 27 -4.66 -7.95 4.42
C GLU A 27 -5.59 -8.58 3.38
N ILE A 28 -5.63 -8.03 2.17
CA ILE A 28 -6.42 -8.54 1.06
C ILE A 28 -5.49 -8.86 -0.11
N THR A 29 -5.48 -10.13 -0.53
CA THR A 29 -4.80 -10.55 -1.76
C THR A 29 -5.74 -10.36 -2.94
N ILE A 30 -5.35 -9.53 -3.89
CA ILE A 30 -6.07 -9.26 -5.13
C ILE A 30 -5.36 -10.02 -6.25
N THR A 31 -6.12 -10.75 -7.04
CA THR A 31 -5.60 -11.60 -8.11
C THR A 31 -6.24 -11.22 -9.45
N ALA A 32 -5.43 -10.84 -10.42
CA ALA A 32 -5.82 -10.76 -11.80
C ALA A 32 -5.59 -12.12 -12.49
N ILE A 33 -6.55 -12.56 -13.27
CA ILE A 33 -6.50 -13.80 -14.04
C ILE A 33 -6.56 -13.43 -15.51
N LEU A 34 -5.52 -13.76 -16.26
CA LEU A 34 -5.44 -13.48 -17.69
C LEU A 34 -5.46 -14.77 -18.51
N ILE A 35 -6.45 -14.88 -19.39
CA ILE A 35 -6.58 -15.98 -20.34
C ILE A 35 -6.56 -15.45 -21.78
N ASP A 36 -6.13 -16.29 -22.72
CA ASP A 36 -6.21 -15.99 -24.14
C ASP A 36 -7.63 -16.25 -24.70
N PHE A 37 -7.84 -15.94 -25.97
CA PHE A 37 -9.11 -16.15 -26.65
C PHE A 37 -9.57 -17.63 -26.63
N TYR A 38 -8.66 -18.58 -26.44
CA TYR A 38 -8.94 -19.99 -26.38
C TYR A 38 -9.13 -20.53 -24.97
N GLY A 39 -9.02 -19.67 -23.96
CA GLY A 39 -9.15 -20.03 -22.54
C GLY A 39 -7.86 -20.57 -21.92
N ASN A 40 -6.70 -20.42 -22.57
CA ASN A 40 -5.43 -20.82 -21.98
C ASN A 40 -4.84 -19.68 -21.13
N PRO A 41 -4.10 -19.99 -20.03
CA PRO A 41 -3.41 -18.98 -19.26
C PRO A 41 -2.35 -18.26 -20.10
N VAL A 42 -2.26 -16.95 -19.92
CA VAL A 42 -1.22 -16.12 -20.53
C VAL A 42 -0.12 -15.87 -19.50
N VAL A 43 1.08 -16.35 -19.83
CA VAL A 43 2.24 -16.34 -18.93
C VAL A 43 3.12 -15.14 -19.20
N ASP A 44 3.79 -14.62 -18.18
CA ASP A 44 4.74 -13.50 -18.23
C ASP A 44 4.18 -12.21 -18.84
N ALA A 45 2.87 -11.99 -18.70
CA ALA A 45 2.19 -10.79 -19.17
C ALA A 45 2.23 -9.69 -18.10
N PRO A 46 2.59 -8.44 -18.47
CA PRO A 46 2.65 -7.32 -17.52
C PRO A 46 1.24 -6.81 -17.21
N ILE A 47 0.85 -6.87 -15.95
CA ILE A 47 -0.41 -6.38 -15.40
C ILE A 47 -0.14 -5.20 -14.48
N SER A 48 -0.84 -4.09 -14.72
CA SER A 48 -0.90 -2.95 -13.80
C SER A 48 -2.20 -3.00 -13.01
N PHE A 49 -2.14 -2.72 -11.72
CA PHE A 49 -3.30 -2.57 -10.85
C PHE A 49 -3.50 -1.09 -10.54
N VAL A 50 -4.75 -0.64 -10.54
CA VAL A 50 -5.13 0.75 -10.22
C VAL A 50 -6.32 0.73 -9.27
N GLY A 51 -6.21 1.46 -8.17
CA GLY A 51 -7.28 1.67 -7.20
C GLY A 51 -7.78 3.11 -7.20
N THR A 52 -9.05 3.30 -6.93
CA THR A 52 -9.66 4.60 -6.59
C THR A 52 -10.26 4.55 -5.20
N GLY A 53 -10.27 5.68 -4.49
CA GLY A 53 -10.64 5.75 -3.08
C GLY A 53 -9.49 5.38 -2.13
N VAL A 54 -8.29 5.20 -2.66
CA VAL A 54 -7.09 4.82 -1.89
C VAL A 54 -6.27 6.03 -1.43
N GLU A 55 -6.60 7.21 -1.89
CA GLU A 55 -5.91 8.46 -1.55
C GLU A 55 -5.95 8.76 -0.04
N ALA A 56 -7.01 8.30 0.63
CA ALA A 56 -7.15 8.45 2.08
C ALA A 56 -6.06 7.72 2.89
N TRP A 57 -5.32 6.79 2.29
CA TRP A 57 -4.26 6.06 3.00
C TRP A 57 -3.10 6.94 3.45
N ARG A 58 -2.81 8.01 2.71
CA ARG A 58 -1.78 9.00 3.08
C ARG A 58 -2.15 9.81 4.33
N GLU A 59 -3.44 9.86 4.68
CA GLU A 59 -3.96 10.71 5.77
C GLU A 59 -4.21 9.91 7.07
N VAL A 60 -4.01 8.59 7.06
CA VAL A 60 -4.36 7.74 8.19
C VAL A 60 -3.16 7.19 8.91
N GLY A 61 -2.84 7.81 10.03
CA GLY A 61 -2.19 7.22 11.18
C GLY A 61 -0.79 6.62 11.00
N TYR A 62 -0.07 6.93 9.91
CA TYR A 62 1.29 6.52 9.68
C TYR A 62 2.16 7.69 9.24
N GLU A 63 3.45 7.45 9.18
CA GLU A 63 4.43 8.47 8.88
C GLU A 63 4.18 9.15 7.55
N GLN A 64 4.22 10.48 7.55
CA GLN A 64 4.03 11.29 6.36
C GLN A 64 5.33 11.32 5.54
N TYR A 65 5.23 11.40 4.23
CA TYR A 65 6.36 11.56 3.34
C TYR A 65 6.11 12.65 2.29
N GLU A 66 7.19 13.16 1.73
CA GLU A 66 7.17 14.12 0.62
C GLU A 66 7.47 13.38 -0.69
N ASP A 67 6.54 13.44 -1.65
CA ASP A 67 6.61 12.75 -2.95
C ASP A 67 7.57 13.49 -3.91
N PHE A 68 8.84 13.62 -3.50
CA PHE A 68 9.90 14.34 -4.19
C PHE A 68 10.93 13.40 -4.85
N GLY A 69 10.62 12.11 -4.88
CA GLY A 69 11.57 11.11 -5.33
C GLY A 69 12.71 10.84 -4.35
N VAL A 70 13.55 9.85 -4.68
CA VAL A 70 14.59 9.39 -3.76
C VAL A 70 15.78 10.35 -3.62
N ASP A 71 15.89 11.40 -4.45
CA ASP A 71 16.87 12.46 -4.26
C ASP A 71 16.39 13.59 -3.34
N GLY A 72 15.11 13.57 -2.95
CA GLY A 72 14.47 14.52 -2.05
C GLY A 72 14.35 15.94 -2.61
N VAL A 73 14.33 16.11 -3.93
CA VAL A 73 14.28 17.42 -4.58
C VAL A 73 13.13 17.47 -5.58
N ASP A 74 12.10 18.24 -5.27
CA ASP A 74 10.94 18.47 -6.16
C ASP A 74 11.34 19.00 -7.54
N GLY A 75 10.80 18.38 -8.60
CA GLY A 75 10.96 18.80 -10.00
C GLY A 75 12.22 18.27 -10.70
N THR A 76 12.83 17.21 -10.22
CA THR A 76 14.01 16.58 -10.84
C THR A 76 13.66 15.41 -11.75
N GLU A 77 12.41 14.93 -11.69
CA GLU A 77 11.91 13.77 -12.45
C GLU A 77 12.70 12.49 -12.15
N ASP A 78 13.15 12.32 -10.90
CA ASP A 78 13.88 11.12 -10.49
C ASP A 78 12.96 9.95 -10.12
N PHE A 79 13.55 8.85 -9.60
CA PHE A 79 12.79 7.67 -9.24
C PHE A 79 11.86 7.94 -8.05
N GLY A 80 10.56 7.73 -8.26
CA GLY A 80 9.52 7.85 -7.25
C GLY A 80 8.76 9.18 -7.28
N GLU A 81 9.34 10.27 -7.81
CA GLU A 81 8.75 11.61 -7.79
C GLU A 81 7.37 11.64 -8.45
N ASP A 82 6.41 12.36 -7.83
CA ASP A 82 5.04 12.59 -8.30
C ASP A 82 4.24 11.30 -8.58
N ASN A 83 4.52 10.20 -7.87
CA ASN A 83 3.85 8.93 -8.10
C ASN A 83 2.76 8.60 -7.06
N ASP A 84 2.54 9.46 -6.07
CA ASP A 84 1.63 9.27 -4.93
C ASP A 84 1.96 8.03 -4.07
N CYS A 85 3.23 7.59 -4.07
CA CYS A 85 3.70 6.40 -3.39
C CYS A 85 4.99 6.69 -2.64
N PHE A 86 5.15 6.17 -1.41
CA PHE A 86 6.47 6.19 -0.79
C PHE A 86 7.43 5.31 -1.58
N SER A 87 8.51 5.87 -2.05
CA SER A 87 9.48 5.19 -2.91
C SER A 87 10.84 5.09 -2.25
N TRP A 88 11.50 3.95 -2.40
CA TRP A 88 12.85 3.70 -1.92
C TRP A 88 13.61 2.78 -2.88
N ARG A 89 14.92 2.75 -2.74
CA ARG A 89 15.76 1.81 -3.47
C ARG A 89 16.02 0.59 -2.59
N ASP A 90 15.37 -0.51 -2.91
CA ASP A 90 15.52 -1.81 -2.25
C ASP A 90 16.87 -2.47 -2.67
N TYR A 91 17.98 -1.80 -2.33
CA TYR A 91 19.33 -2.24 -2.68
C TYR A 91 20.15 -2.70 -1.47
N GLY A 92 19.55 -2.72 -0.29
CA GLY A 92 20.20 -3.15 0.93
C GLY A 92 21.14 -2.09 1.53
N ALA A 93 21.98 -2.52 2.45
CA ALA A 93 22.77 -1.63 3.29
C ALA A 93 23.87 -0.84 2.54
N ASP A 94 24.30 -1.26 1.37
CA ASP A 94 25.37 -0.60 0.60
C ASP A 94 24.88 0.18 -0.64
N ASP A 95 23.56 0.22 -0.86
CA ASP A 95 22.89 0.88 -2.00
C ASP A 95 23.45 0.44 -3.38
N ASP A 96 23.95 -0.81 -3.48
CA ASP A 96 24.43 -1.39 -4.74
C ASP A 96 23.56 -2.58 -5.18
N PRO A 97 22.73 -2.45 -6.24
CA PRO A 97 21.86 -3.53 -6.70
C PRO A 97 22.61 -4.76 -7.24
N GLN A 98 23.94 -4.72 -7.33
CA GLN A 98 24.77 -5.83 -7.81
C GLN A 98 25.33 -6.69 -6.67
N THR A 99 25.23 -6.21 -5.45
CA THR A 99 25.61 -6.97 -4.25
C THR A 99 24.38 -7.63 -3.65
N ALA A 100 24.54 -8.78 -3.03
CA ALA A 100 23.48 -9.47 -2.31
C ALA A 100 23.81 -9.37 -0.81
N ASP A 101 23.66 -8.18 -0.27
CA ASP A 101 23.83 -7.92 1.14
C ASP A 101 22.52 -8.02 1.92
N MET A 102 22.50 -7.55 3.17
CA MET A 102 21.33 -7.61 4.01
C MET A 102 20.28 -6.58 3.52
N GLY A 103 19.07 -7.04 3.25
CA GLY A 103 17.93 -6.23 2.83
C GLY A 103 17.69 -6.20 1.31
N THR A 104 18.70 -6.44 0.49
CA THR A 104 18.60 -6.34 -0.98
C THR A 104 17.41 -7.14 -1.56
N PHE A 105 16.51 -6.45 -2.30
CA PHE A 105 15.34 -7.00 -2.99
C PHE A 105 14.37 -7.80 -2.09
N ASN A 106 14.12 -7.29 -0.91
CA ASN A 106 13.18 -7.92 0.04
C ASN A 106 11.81 -7.23 0.11
N GLU A 107 11.59 -6.17 -0.68
CA GLU A 107 10.32 -5.41 -0.74
C GLU A 107 9.96 -4.71 0.59
N THR A 108 10.97 -4.37 1.39
CA THR A 108 10.83 -3.67 2.66
C THR A 108 11.80 -2.49 2.70
N HIS A 109 11.35 -1.30 3.10
CA HIS A 109 12.25 -0.19 3.41
C HIS A 109 12.99 -0.52 4.71
N ASP A 110 14.28 -0.80 4.61
CA ASP A 110 15.07 -1.29 5.72
C ASP A 110 16.00 -0.23 6.30
N ALA A 111 16.21 -0.32 7.62
CA ALA A 111 17.22 0.43 8.34
C ALA A 111 18.11 -0.55 9.12
N PHE A 112 19.42 -0.28 9.14
CA PHE A 112 20.43 -1.22 9.61
C PHE A 112 21.21 -0.66 10.78
N ASP A 113 21.23 -1.40 11.89
CA ASP A 113 22.11 -1.20 13.03
C ASP A 113 23.40 -1.97 12.77
N THR A 114 24.46 -1.27 12.38
CA THR A 114 25.71 -1.90 11.95
C THR A 114 26.70 -2.09 13.10
N ASP A 115 26.52 -1.42 14.22
CA ASP A 115 27.40 -1.53 15.39
C ASP A 115 26.78 -2.25 16.59
N GLY A 116 25.47 -2.53 16.54
CA GLY A 116 24.73 -3.32 17.51
C GLY A 116 24.35 -2.52 18.77
N ASP A 117 24.25 -1.21 18.68
CA ASP A 117 23.87 -0.36 19.81
C ASP A 117 22.35 -0.17 19.96
N GLY A 118 21.56 -0.64 19.00
CA GLY A 118 20.09 -0.62 18.99
C GLY A 118 19.51 0.61 18.28
N ALA A 119 20.35 1.46 17.66
CA ALA A 119 19.93 2.52 16.79
C ALA A 119 20.28 2.18 15.33
N SER A 120 19.55 2.70 14.36
CA SER A 120 19.90 2.55 12.96
C SER A 120 21.01 3.51 12.56
N ASP A 121 22.08 2.97 11.92
CA ASP A 121 23.20 3.76 11.40
C ASP A 121 23.01 4.14 9.93
N ILE A 122 22.33 3.30 9.17
CA ILE A 122 22.15 3.39 7.73
C ILE A 122 20.70 2.99 7.43
N ALA A 123 20.06 3.70 6.51
CA ALA A 123 18.78 3.30 5.93
C ALA A 123 18.91 3.25 4.41
N GLU A 124 18.07 2.47 3.76
CA GLU A 124 17.93 2.48 2.32
C GLU A 124 17.55 3.88 1.82
N VAL A 125 18.05 4.24 0.65
CA VAL A 125 17.78 5.57 0.08
C VAL A 125 16.32 5.65 -0.31
N SER A 126 15.60 6.61 0.25
CA SER A 126 14.17 6.79 0.10
C SER A 126 13.79 8.25 -0.08
N GLU A 127 12.54 8.49 -0.39
CA GLU A 127 11.92 9.80 -0.28
C GLU A 127 12.00 10.34 1.15
N PRO A 128 12.00 11.68 1.31
CA PRO A 128 11.96 12.29 2.64
C PRO A 128 10.67 11.92 3.39
N PHE A 129 10.78 11.56 4.65
CA PHE A 129 9.63 11.25 5.51
C PHE A 129 9.83 11.76 6.94
N GLU A 130 8.72 11.86 7.68
CA GLU A 130 8.72 12.24 9.08
C GLU A 130 8.70 10.98 9.96
N ASP A 131 9.85 10.62 10.52
CA ASP A 131 10.05 9.46 11.41
C ASP A 131 9.52 9.76 12.82
N PHE A 132 8.19 9.97 12.93
CA PHE A 132 7.49 10.34 14.16
C PHE A 132 6.65 9.20 14.75
N GLY A 133 6.68 8.02 14.12
CA GLY A 133 5.93 6.86 14.56
C GLY A 133 4.42 6.95 14.29
N VAL A 134 3.68 6.01 14.86
CA VAL A 134 2.25 5.82 14.52
C VAL A 134 1.33 6.92 15.06
N ASP A 135 1.72 7.70 16.08
CA ASP A 135 0.92 8.81 16.58
C ASP A 135 1.23 10.16 15.89
N GLN A 136 2.23 10.19 14.99
CA GLN A 136 2.68 11.36 14.23
C GLN A 136 3.12 12.55 15.12
N ILE A 137 3.55 12.29 16.34
CA ILE A 137 3.97 13.32 17.29
C ILE A 137 5.42 13.08 17.73
N GLU A 138 6.34 13.95 17.28
CA GLU A 138 7.75 13.83 17.63
C GLU A 138 7.99 13.83 19.16
N GLY A 139 8.72 12.85 19.65
CA GLY A 139 9.19 12.77 21.05
C GLY A 139 8.28 12.03 22.00
N THR A 140 7.30 11.28 21.51
CA THR A 140 6.42 10.43 22.33
C THR A 140 7.01 9.04 22.60
N ASN A 141 7.99 8.62 21.80
CA ASN A 141 8.63 7.29 21.81
C ASN A 141 7.62 6.15 21.62
N ASP A 142 6.68 6.35 20.73
CA ASP A 142 5.75 5.31 20.32
C ASP A 142 6.38 4.32 19.31
N PHE A 143 5.58 3.39 18.80
CA PHE A 143 6.05 2.41 17.84
C PHE A 143 6.41 3.07 16.52
N GLY A 144 7.61 2.80 16.00
CA GLY A 144 8.13 3.33 14.74
C GLY A 144 8.97 4.59 14.90
N GLU A 145 8.75 5.43 15.94
CA GLU A 145 9.45 6.70 16.08
C GLU A 145 10.97 6.53 16.16
N LYS A 146 11.70 7.28 15.32
CA LYS A 146 13.18 7.32 15.26
C LYS A 146 13.83 5.96 14.99
N ASN A 147 13.16 5.12 14.21
CA ASN A 147 13.72 3.83 13.80
C ASN A 147 14.50 3.90 12.47
N GLY A 148 14.46 5.04 11.77
CA GLY A 148 15.20 5.30 10.55
C GLY A 148 14.61 4.69 9.28
N LYS A 149 13.41 4.12 9.34
CA LYS A 149 12.68 3.59 8.19
C LYS A 149 11.25 4.12 8.19
N TRP A 150 10.66 4.25 7.02
CA TRP A 150 9.27 4.61 6.90
C TRP A 150 8.36 3.46 7.33
N ASP A 151 7.47 3.74 8.27
CA ASP A 151 6.43 2.83 8.73
C ASP A 151 5.07 3.26 8.15
N GLY A 152 4.67 2.62 7.08
CA GLY A 152 3.43 2.93 6.37
C GLY A 152 2.76 1.69 5.77
N TYR A 153 1.61 1.91 5.13
CA TYR A 153 0.85 0.84 4.50
C TYR A 153 1.14 0.72 3.01
N SER A 154 1.24 -0.50 2.50
CA SER A 154 1.32 -0.74 1.07
C SER A 154 0.06 -0.28 0.36
N MET A 155 0.19 0.63 -0.59
CA MET A 155 -0.91 1.16 -1.39
C MET A 155 -1.01 0.43 -2.73
N ILE A 156 -2.22 0.23 -3.21
CA ILE A 156 -2.47 -0.51 -4.47
C ILE A 156 -1.80 0.15 -5.67
N ASN A 157 -1.82 1.48 -5.73
CA ASN A 157 -1.24 2.24 -6.84
C ASN A 157 0.29 2.24 -6.84
N CYS A 158 0.91 1.79 -5.76
CA CYS A 158 2.35 1.74 -5.58
C CYS A 158 2.98 0.43 -6.04
N GLU A 159 2.17 -0.57 -6.27
CA GLU A 159 2.67 -1.85 -6.74
C GLU A 159 3.25 -1.73 -8.15
N PRO A 160 4.44 -2.27 -8.39
CA PRO A 160 5.03 -2.30 -9.71
C PRO A 160 4.16 -3.16 -10.65
N ILE A 161 4.47 -3.11 -11.93
CA ILE A 161 3.84 -4.01 -12.90
C ILE A 161 4.12 -5.45 -12.51
N VAL A 162 3.07 -6.18 -12.13
CA VAL A 162 3.16 -7.59 -11.75
C VAL A 162 3.02 -8.47 -12.98
N ARG A 163 3.86 -9.50 -13.10
CA ARG A 163 3.79 -10.43 -14.23
C ARG A 163 2.96 -11.67 -13.88
N THR A 164 2.18 -12.13 -14.85
CA THR A 164 1.41 -13.36 -14.68
C THR A 164 2.33 -14.57 -14.56
N ASP A 165 1.97 -15.47 -13.64
CA ASP A 165 2.64 -16.76 -13.42
C ASP A 165 2.26 -17.79 -14.50
N GLN A 166 2.68 -19.05 -14.30
CA GLN A 166 2.42 -20.17 -15.23
C GLN A 166 0.94 -20.52 -15.39
N ASP A 167 0.13 -20.13 -14.42
CA ASP A 167 -1.33 -20.33 -14.42
C ASP A 167 -2.09 -19.08 -14.89
N GLY A 168 -1.39 -18.02 -15.33
CA GLY A 168 -1.96 -16.77 -15.80
C GLY A 168 -2.39 -15.83 -14.69
N TYR A 169 -1.88 -15.97 -13.46
CA TYR A 169 -2.23 -15.16 -12.31
C TYR A 169 -1.18 -14.10 -12.04
N ALA A 170 -1.63 -12.85 -11.87
CA ALA A 170 -0.84 -11.77 -11.26
C ALA A 170 -1.49 -11.40 -9.92
N ARG A 171 -0.71 -11.30 -8.85
CA ARG A 171 -1.23 -11.07 -7.50
C ARG A 171 -0.54 -9.88 -6.87
N ILE A 172 -1.35 -9.04 -6.20
CA ILE A 172 -0.87 -8.01 -5.29
C ILE A 172 -1.44 -8.26 -3.90
N ARG A 173 -0.74 -7.74 -2.91
CA ARG A 173 -1.14 -7.75 -1.52
C ARG A 173 -1.45 -6.31 -1.11
N ALA A 174 -2.64 -6.06 -0.60
CA ALA A 174 -3.06 -4.77 -0.10
C ALA A 174 -3.39 -4.88 1.39
N VAL A 175 -2.85 -3.98 2.19
CA VAL A 175 -3.11 -3.88 3.62
C VAL A 175 -4.00 -2.66 3.86
N PHE A 176 -5.16 -2.87 4.46
CA PHE A 176 -6.13 -1.82 4.75
C PHE A 176 -6.24 -1.61 6.25
N PRO A 177 -5.82 -0.45 6.77
CA PRO A 177 -5.93 -0.13 8.18
C PRO A 177 -7.38 0.19 8.59
N ARG A 178 -7.69 -0.09 9.85
CA ARG A 178 -9.00 0.23 10.45
C ARG A 178 -9.30 1.72 10.42
N GLU A 179 -8.29 2.54 10.46
CA GLU A 179 -8.33 4.01 10.48
C GLU A 179 -8.90 4.61 9.20
N LEU A 180 -8.94 3.85 8.09
CA LEU A 180 -9.66 4.24 6.87
C LEU A 180 -11.17 4.44 7.10
N CYS A 181 -11.76 3.79 8.11
CA CYS A 181 -13.11 4.08 8.57
C CYS A 181 -13.07 5.28 9.52
N ILE A 182 -13.19 6.49 8.99
CA ILE A 182 -13.06 7.74 9.73
C ILE A 182 -14.29 8.07 10.57
N TRP A 183 -14.09 8.84 11.65
CA TRP A 183 -15.19 9.33 12.47
C TRP A 183 -15.97 10.41 11.73
N GLN A 184 -17.31 10.27 11.76
CA GLN A 184 -18.23 11.27 11.25
C GLN A 184 -19.26 11.63 12.31
N ALA A 185 -19.50 12.91 12.52
CA ALA A 185 -20.59 13.39 13.36
C ALA A 185 -21.92 13.16 12.65
N THR A 186 -22.75 12.25 13.17
CA THR A 186 -24.06 11.93 12.60
C THR A 186 -25.19 12.77 13.17
N ASP A 187 -24.98 13.37 14.35
CA ASP A 187 -25.97 14.19 15.03
C ASP A 187 -25.28 15.26 15.89
N GLU A 188 -25.32 16.51 15.41
CA GLU A 188 -24.71 17.66 16.10
C GLU A 188 -25.43 18.02 17.43
N GLU A 189 -26.73 17.69 17.59
CA GLU A 189 -27.49 17.99 18.82
C GLU A 189 -27.15 17.02 19.94
N THR A 190 -26.99 15.74 19.62
CA THR A 190 -26.71 14.69 20.61
C THR A 190 -25.20 14.40 20.74
N GLY A 191 -24.37 14.91 19.83
CA GLY A 191 -22.94 14.64 19.79
C GLY A 191 -22.62 13.18 19.48
N ILE A 192 -23.52 12.46 18.80
CA ILE A 192 -23.30 11.08 18.40
C ILE A 192 -22.38 11.06 17.18
N CYS A 193 -21.33 10.27 17.28
CA CYS A 193 -20.37 10.01 16.19
C CYS A 193 -20.45 8.54 15.79
N THR A 194 -20.40 8.31 14.49
CA THR A 194 -20.28 6.99 13.87
C THR A 194 -19.06 6.98 12.94
N PHE A 195 -18.60 5.81 12.56
CA PHE A 195 -17.62 5.70 11.50
C PHE A 195 -18.28 5.78 10.12
N GLU A 196 -17.62 6.43 9.18
CA GLU A 196 -17.92 6.32 7.77
C GLU A 196 -17.25 5.06 7.23
N ASP A 197 -18.00 4.30 6.41
CA ASP A 197 -17.47 3.12 5.75
C ASP A 197 -16.48 3.55 4.66
N PHE A 198 -15.37 2.84 4.54
CA PHE A 198 -14.42 3.03 3.47
C PHE A 198 -14.75 2.10 2.30
N SER A 199 -14.63 2.60 1.08
CA SER A 199 -14.74 1.78 -0.12
C SER A 199 -13.66 2.13 -1.15
N ALA A 200 -13.06 1.11 -1.74
CA ALA A 200 -12.12 1.24 -2.84
C ALA A 200 -12.61 0.42 -4.03
N THR A 201 -12.40 0.94 -5.24
CA THR A 201 -12.67 0.22 -6.48
C THR A 201 -11.35 -0.04 -7.19
N ILE A 202 -11.05 -1.29 -7.48
CA ILE A 202 -9.79 -1.74 -8.07
C ILE A 202 -10.04 -2.27 -9.46
N SER A 203 -9.18 -1.91 -10.40
CA SER A 203 -9.13 -2.47 -11.74
C SER A 203 -7.73 -2.95 -12.08
N SER A 204 -7.61 -3.85 -13.05
CA SER A 204 -6.33 -4.26 -13.58
C SER A 204 -6.28 -4.08 -15.09
N THR A 205 -5.12 -3.77 -15.62
CA THR A 205 -4.90 -3.49 -17.03
C THR A 205 -3.71 -4.27 -17.55
N LEU A 206 -3.92 -4.99 -18.65
CA LEU A 206 -2.84 -5.56 -19.44
C LEU A 206 -2.26 -4.47 -20.35
N LEU A 207 -0.95 -4.23 -20.25
CA LEU A 207 -0.31 -3.12 -20.95
C LEU A 207 0.13 -3.46 -22.38
N ILE A 208 0.48 -4.72 -22.68
CA ILE A 208 1.04 -5.16 -23.95
C ILE A 208 0.51 -6.58 -24.28
N PRO A 209 0.15 -6.89 -25.53
CA PRO A 209 0.27 -6.11 -26.78
C PRO A 209 -0.91 -5.19 -27.07
N GLN A 210 -1.99 -5.34 -26.35
CA GLN A 210 -3.21 -4.56 -26.51
C GLN A 210 -3.74 -4.22 -25.11
N ILE A 211 -4.14 -2.97 -24.90
CA ILE A 211 -4.74 -2.56 -23.62
C ILE A 211 -6.05 -3.32 -23.43
N THR A 212 -6.13 -4.11 -22.38
CA THR A 212 -7.33 -4.82 -21.95
C THR A 212 -7.50 -4.59 -20.46
N THR A 213 -8.64 -4.08 -20.04
CA THR A 213 -8.95 -3.74 -18.65
C THR A 213 -9.97 -4.74 -18.10
N SER A 214 -9.82 -5.14 -16.83
CA SER A 214 -10.80 -5.96 -16.12
C SER A 214 -12.07 -5.18 -15.80
N ASP A 215 -13.14 -5.90 -15.49
CA ASP A 215 -14.23 -5.31 -14.71
C ASP A 215 -13.69 -4.86 -13.34
N PRO A 216 -14.27 -3.78 -12.78
CA PRO A 216 -13.86 -3.28 -11.47
C PRO A 216 -14.23 -4.26 -10.35
N LEU A 217 -13.40 -4.31 -9.31
CA LEU A 217 -13.60 -5.03 -8.07
C LEU A 217 -13.77 -4.03 -6.93
N ASP A 218 -14.91 -4.07 -6.26
CA ASP A 218 -15.18 -3.20 -5.11
C ASP A 218 -14.76 -3.90 -3.82
N ILE A 219 -14.04 -3.18 -2.95
CA ILE A 219 -13.68 -3.58 -1.60
C ILE A 219 -14.38 -2.63 -0.64
N GLN A 220 -15.06 -3.17 0.37
CA GLN A 220 -15.77 -2.44 1.38
C GLN A 220 -15.27 -2.79 2.78
N LEU A 221 -14.88 -1.77 3.53
CA LEU A 221 -14.51 -1.86 4.94
C LEU A 221 -15.57 -1.13 5.76
N VAL A 222 -16.05 -1.75 6.81
CA VAL A 222 -17.06 -1.15 7.68
C VAL A 222 -16.59 -1.17 9.14
N ARG A 223 -17.12 -0.21 9.92
CA ARG A 223 -16.89 -0.15 11.36
C ARG A 223 -18.13 0.41 12.05
N THR A 224 -18.98 -0.48 12.56
CA THR A 224 -20.25 -0.12 13.21
C THR A 224 -20.04 0.18 14.71
N GLN A 225 -19.28 1.23 15.01
CA GLN A 225 -19.11 1.69 16.39
C GLN A 225 -19.73 3.08 16.55
N THR A 226 -20.47 3.27 17.63
CA THR A 226 -21.12 4.55 17.95
C THR A 226 -20.59 5.04 19.29
N THR A 227 -20.26 6.31 19.40
CA THR A 227 -19.85 6.95 20.65
C THR A 227 -20.51 8.31 20.82
N VAL A 228 -20.57 8.80 22.06
CA VAL A 228 -21.00 10.17 22.36
C VAL A 228 -19.73 11.02 22.50
N GLY A 229 -19.62 12.01 21.62
CA GLY A 229 -18.40 12.81 21.46
C GLY A 229 -17.44 12.12 20.49
N CYS A 230 -17.06 12.80 19.39
CA CYS A 230 -16.02 12.33 18.50
C CYS A 230 -14.66 12.47 19.19
N PRO A 231 -13.79 11.49 19.12
CA PRO A 231 -12.43 11.58 19.67
C PRO A 231 -11.60 12.63 18.95
#